data_0876d612e6a268c095b3c662e01844ca
#
_entry.id   0876d612e6a268c095b3c662e01844ca
#
_cell.length_a   1.000
_cell.length_b   1.000
_cell.length_c   1.000
_cell.angle_alpha   90.00
_cell.angle_beta   90.00
_cell.angle_gamma   90.00
#
_symmetry.space_group_name_H-M   'P 1'
#
loop_
_entity.id
_entity.type
_entity.pdbx_description
1 polymer ?
#
loop_
_entity_poly.entity_id
_entity_poly.type
_entity_poly.pdbx_seq_one_letter_code
_entity_poly.pdbx_strand_id
1 'polypeptide(L)'
;MAEIRVCICKFSWWTYSVRCNQRYHDAIGVKDPQADASRIAELISTRISPAPRYQLSTFPSDDGNGQCIRLSIQNGPSYPYYYAADRVREVYVRHGDRSELASDFELNNLILKGMNKTFDSMPSSKKYSDVSFTLLGATYKKETDDELYFPKDLVSMGLMNEDDQITNAGVLLCDQGYLPQSKIICTRWKGKEKGSVEGDALDDKEFSDSSLISLLGNAESFIRNNSKNPWTIRGMRREEKSDYPFKAVREVLVNAMIHRDYQIIGTEIHVDMFDDRLEITSPGGMLSGGRIQEMDLRRIPSMRRNEIISDIFGRLHYMDRRGSGIGRILNSYTEFAEKPQFYSTEYYFLVVLPNRSVAEPAQTSIDLPETQSGYGKTQLSDQKTQPGSEKTQLADRNARIDQDWELSYFRDVLLKYRGDGLRQRTLDRIVLLFSKYRYNYHFNRRNIADLFSITPNGASGFINTCIERDIIEKIKTDEYCFCSPNQ
;
A
#
# COMPACT_ATOMS: atom_id res chain seq x y z
N MET A 1 28.24 24.91 11.31
CA MET A 1 28.54 24.28 10.01
C MET A 1 27.40 23.31 9.74
N ALA A 2 26.57 23.58 8.74
CA ALA A 2 25.48 22.65 8.40
C ALA A 2 26.10 21.45 7.69
N GLU A 3 26.07 20.28 8.30
CA GLU A 3 26.39 19.02 7.64
C GLU A 3 25.37 18.78 6.53
N ILE A 4 25.85 18.77 5.28
CA ILE A 4 25.04 18.35 4.14
C ILE A 4 25.01 16.83 4.18
N ARG A 5 24.05 16.25 4.88
CA ARG A 5 23.73 14.83 4.75
C ARG A 5 22.88 14.64 3.52
N VAL A 6 23.47 14.10 2.47
CA VAL A 6 22.79 13.91 1.18
C VAL A 6 22.00 12.64 1.21
N CYS A 7 20.67 12.73 1.20
CA CYS A 7 19.79 11.62 0.95
C CYS A 7 19.50 11.50 -0.56
N ILE A 8 19.97 10.44 -1.19
CA ILE A 8 19.73 10.20 -2.61
C ILE A 8 18.84 8.97 -2.73
N CYS A 9 17.53 9.11 -2.51
CA CYS A 9 16.56 8.08 -2.89
C CYS A 9 15.17 8.67 -3.09
N LYS A 10 14.62 8.37 -4.26
CA LYS A 10 13.24 8.60 -4.75
C LYS A 10 12.93 10.00 -5.27
N PHE A 11 12.67 10.03 -6.53
CA PHE A 11 12.06 11.01 -7.45
C PHE A 11 13.02 11.78 -8.35
N SER A 12 12.54 11.96 -9.54
CA SER A 12 13.28 12.35 -10.73
C SER A 12 13.94 13.73 -10.72
N TRP A 13 13.69 14.59 -9.73
CA TRP A 13 14.28 15.94 -9.67
C TRP A 13 14.18 16.53 -8.26
N TRP A 14 15.32 16.82 -7.62
CA TRP A 14 15.39 17.61 -6.38
C TRP A 14 16.19 18.87 -6.62
N THR A 15 15.63 20.00 -6.24
CA THR A 15 16.32 21.29 -6.23
C THR A 15 16.56 21.70 -4.79
N TYR A 16 17.80 21.89 -4.40
CA TYR A 16 18.17 22.39 -3.08
C TYR A 16 18.60 23.87 -3.19
N SER A 17 18.03 24.75 -2.38
CA SER A 17 18.56 26.10 -2.21
C SER A 17 19.44 26.15 -0.93
N VAL A 18 20.64 26.61 -1.05
CA VAL A 18 21.67 26.58 0.02
C VAL A 18 21.42 27.62 1.13
N ARG A 19 20.58 28.58 0.91
CA ARG A 19 20.09 29.51 1.95
C ARG A 19 18.65 29.88 1.68
N CYS A 20 17.79 29.65 2.65
CA CYS A 20 16.41 30.08 2.64
C CYS A 20 16.12 30.84 3.95
N ASN A 21 15.40 31.94 3.87
CA ASN A 21 14.87 32.58 5.06
C ASN A 21 13.69 31.74 5.57
N GLN A 22 13.85 31.13 6.75
CA GLN A 22 12.85 30.23 7.34
C GLN A 22 11.44 30.85 7.53
N ARG A 23 11.33 32.19 7.48
CA ARG A 23 10.02 32.87 7.63
C ARG A 23 9.27 33.09 6.31
N TYR A 24 9.98 33.25 5.18
CA TYR A 24 9.39 33.68 3.90
C TYR A 24 9.74 32.78 2.71
N HIS A 25 10.55 31.72 2.88
CA HIS A 25 11.04 30.86 1.82
C HIS A 25 11.82 31.57 0.68
N ASP A 26 12.28 32.79 0.91
CA ASP A 26 13.03 33.57 -0.07
C ASP A 26 14.44 33.03 -0.24
N ALA A 27 14.89 32.87 -1.48
CA ALA A 27 16.24 32.45 -1.80
C ALA A 27 17.22 33.61 -1.62
N ILE A 28 18.09 33.53 -0.60
CA ILE A 28 19.09 34.53 -0.27
C ILE A 28 20.39 34.21 -1.00
N GLY A 29 20.97 35.18 -1.68
CA GLY A 29 22.23 35.07 -2.41
C GLY A 29 23.43 34.68 -1.52
N VAL A 30 24.36 33.90 -2.08
CA VAL A 30 25.63 33.56 -1.44
C VAL A 30 26.70 34.58 -1.83
N LYS A 31 27.70 34.76 -0.95
CA LYS A 31 28.77 35.79 -1.17
C LYS A 31 29.68 35.44 -2.33
N ASP A 32 30.05 34.18 -2.48
CA ASP A 32 30.91 33.68 -3.57
C ASP A 32 30.32 32.41 -4.15
N PRO A 33 29.42 32.52 -5.15
CA PRO A 33 28.74 31.38 -5.76
C PRO A 33 29.67 30.34 -6.39
N GLN A 34 30.83 30.83 -6.93
CA GLN A 34 31.81 29.98 -7.60
C GLN A 34 32.58 29.11 -6.58
N ALA A 35 33.06 29.72 -5.50
CA ALA A 35 33.76 29.02 -4.44
C ALA A 35 32.83 28.02 -3.72
N ASP A 36 31.59 28.43 -3.43
CA ASP A 36 30.62 27.56 -2.78
C ASP A 36 30.20 26.41 -3.69
N ALA A 37 30.01 26.62 -5.00
CA ALA A 37 29.73 25.55 -5.96
C ALA A 37 30.90 24.56 -6.06
N SER A 38 32.14 25.04 -6.11
CA SER A 38 33.33 24.18 -6.11
C SER A 38 33.42 23.33 -4.84
N ARG A 39 33.14 23.93 -3.69
CA ARG A 39 33.12 23.22 -2.40
C ARG A 39 32.03 22.14 -2.33
N ILE A 40 30.84 22.43 -2.87
CA ILE A 40 29.76 21.44 -2.98
C ILE A 40 30.20 20.26 -3.86
N ALA A 41 30.80 20.54 -5.03
CA ALA A 41 31.29 19.51 -5.93
C ALA A 41 32.37 18.63 -5.27
N GLU A 42 33.29 19.24 -4.53
CA GLU A 42 34.34 18.54 -3.76
C GLU A 42 33.72 17.64 -2.67
N LEU A 43 32.76 18.16 -1.90
CA LEU A 43 32.08 17.37 -0.88
C LEU A 43 31.33 16.17 -1.48
N ILE A 44 30.66 16.34 -2.63
CA ILE A 44 29.98 15.24 -3.30
C ILE A 44 30.98 14.20 -3.78
N SER A 45 32.07 14.62 -4.43
CA SER A 45 33.07 13.70 -4.99
C SER A 45 33.87 12.94 -3.94
N THR A 46 34.09 13.54 -2.77
CA THR A 46 34.92 12.95 -1.70
C THR A 46 34.13 12.16 -0.67
N ARG A 47 32.83 12.44 -0.54
CA ARG A 47 32.00 11.84 0.52
C ARG A 47 30.90 10.89 0.04
N ILE A 48 30.63 10.85 -1.28
CA ILE A 48 29.58 10.00 -1.83
C ILE A 48 30.17 9.01 -2.82
N SER A 49 29.92 7.74 -2.60
CA SER A 49 30.38 6.64 -3.47
C SER A 49 29.22 5.69 -3.81
N PRO A 50 29.04 5.30 -5.10
CA PRO A 50 29.65 5.91 -6.30
C PRO A 50 29.24 7.38 -6.47
N ALA A 51 29.97 8.13 -7.30
CA ALA A 51 29.63 9.53 -7.54
C ALA A 51 28.27 9.68 -8.23
N PRO A 52 27.34 10.46 -7.67
CA PRO A 52 26.01 10.66 -8.28
C PRO A 52 26.11 11.54 -9.53
N ARG A 53 25.10 11.45 -10.39
CA ARG A 53 24.94 12.40 -11.50
C ARG A 53 24.27 13.66 -10.96
N TYR A 54 24.96 14.80 -11.05
CA TYR A 54 24.42 16.08 -10.60
C TYR A 54 24.80 17.22 -11.52
N GLN A 55 24.09 18.32 -11.40
CA GLN A 55 24.35 19.59 -12.09
C GLN A 55 24.26 20.72 -11.06
N LEU A 56 25.28 21.59 -11.08
CA LEU A 56 25.28 22.85 -10.35
C LEU A 56 25.01 23.98 -11.31
N SER A 57 24.11 24.87 -10.96
CA SER A 57 23.81 26.10 -11.70
C SER A 57 23.55 27.24 -10.73
N THR A 58 23.79 28.48 -11.17
CA THR A 58 23.50 29.69 -10.40
C THR A 58 22.27 30.39 -10.99
N PHE A 59 21.53 31.08 -10.13
CA PHE A 59 20.39 31.91 -10.50
C PHE A 59 20.31 33.14 -9.58
N PRO A 60 19.72 34.26 -10.01
CA PRO A 60 19.56 35.44 -9.18
C PRO A 60 18.79 35.13 -7.90
N SER A 61 19.18 35.78 -6.78
CA SER A 61 18.45 35.71 -5.51
C SER A 61 17.18 36.55 -5.58
N ASP A 62 16.17 36.17 -4.77
CA ASP A 62 14.87 36.87 -4.73
C ASP A 62 14.98 38.29 -4.13
N ASP A 63 16.00 38.54 -3.30
CA ASP A 63 16.30 39.84 -2.71
C ASP A 63 17.10 40.76 -3.66
N GLY A 64 17.48 40.31 -4.84
CA GLY A 64 18.27 41.03 -5.82
C GLY A 64 19.75 41.24 -5.44
N ASN A 65 20.19 40.73 -4.29
CA ASN A 65 21.53 40.97 -3.72
C ASN A 65 22.43 39.72 -3.83
N GLY A 66 22.63 39.20 -5.04
CA GLY A 66 23.57 38.11 -5.26
C GLY A 66 23.00 36.97 -6.10
N GLN A 67 23.66 35.82 -6.05
CA GLN A 67 23.26 34.59 -6.76
C GLN A 67 23.07 33.45 -5.79
N CYS A 68 22.10 32.61 -6.07
CA CYS A 68 21.87 31.36 -5.41
C CYS A 68 22.45 30.20 -6.22
N ILE A 69 22.79 29.10 -5.54
CA ILE A 69 23.29 27.89 -6.17
C ILE A 69 22.15 26.85 -6.18
N ARG A 70 21.87 26.28 -7.36
CA ARG A 70 20.96 25.16 -7.55
C ARG A 70 21.76 23.88 -7.78
N LEU A 71 21.58 22.90 -6.89
CA LEU A 71 22.09 21.56 -7.04
C LEU A 71 20.93 20.66 -7.52
N SER A 72 21.01 20.19 -8.77
CA SER A 72 20.06 19.25 -9.36
C SER A 72 20.69 17.87 -9.38
N ILE A 73 20.10 16.90 -8.69
CA ILE A 73 20.58 15.53 -8.62
C ILE A 73 19.67 14.65 -9.46
N GLN A 74 20.26 13.87 -10.36
CA GLN A 74 19.55 12.97 -11.25
C GLN A 74 19.55 11.55 -10.67
N ASN A 75 18.49 10.79 -10.97
CA ASN A 75 18.50 9.35 -10.71
C ASN A 75 19.64 8.71 -11.49
N GLY A 76 20.50 8.00 -10.79
CA GLY A 76 21.58 7.22 -11.40
C GLY A 76 21.30 5.73 -11.35
N PRO A 77 21.98 4.94 -12.19
CA PRO A 77 21.81 3.48 -12.21
C PRO A 77 22.56 2.75 -11.08
N SER A 78 23.47 3.44 -10.39
CA SER A 78 24.46 2.82 -9.49
C SER A 78 24.01 2.80 -8.03
N TYR A 79 22.81 2.30 -7.76
CA TYR A 79 22.36 2.12 -6.38
C TYR A 79 23.12 1.00 -5.64
N PRO A 80 23.26 1.06 -4.30
CA PRO A 80 23.01 2.22 -3.44
C PRO A 80 24.15 3.24 -3.48
N TYR A 81 23.82 4.51 -3.24
CA TYR A 81 24.80 5.55 -3.03
C TYR A 81 25.12 5.65 -1.54
N TYR A 82 26.40 5.49 -1.20
CA TYR A 82 26.86 5.51 0.18
C TYR A 82 27.43 6.87 0.54
N TYR A 83 27.12 7.35 1.72
CA TYR A 83 28.01 8.28 2.41
C TYR A 83 29.26 7.51 2.84
N ALA A 84 30.40 7.87 2.30
CA ALA A 84 31.66 7.14 2.47
C ALA A 84 32.75 8.11 2.93
N ALA A 85 32.60 8.66 4.13
CA ALA A 85 33.56 9.57 4.76
C ALA A 85 33.67 9.26 6.26
N ASP A 86 34.68 9.84 6.92
CA ASP A 86 34.86 9.74 8.37
C ASP A 86 34.94 8.29 8.89
N ARG A 87 35.44 7.36 8.07
CA ARG A 87 35.50 5.91 8.31
C ARG A 87 34.14 5.20 8.40
N VAL A 88 33.09 5.84 7.93
CA VAL A 88 31.74 5.31 7.91
C VAL A 88 31.31 5.08 6.46
N ARG A 89 30.52 4.04 6.23
CA ARG A 89 29.88 3.74 4.95
C ARG A 89 28.41 3.45 5.19
N GLU A 90 27.57 4.45 4.97
CA GLU A 90 26.16 4.46 5.32
C GLU A 90 25.30 4.83 4.11
N VAL A 91 24.10 4.29 4.06
CA VAL A 91 23.08 4.64 3.06
C VAL A 91 21.95 5.39 3.78
N TYR A 92 21.57 6.52 3.24
CA TYR A 92 20.46 7.31 3.75
C TYR A 92 19.28 7.26 2.79
N VAL A 93 18.07 7.11 3.33
CA VAL A 93 16.80 7.17 2.62
C VAL A 93 15.99 8.37 3.09
N ARG A 94 15.08 8.82 2.25
CA ARG A 94 14.22 9.96 2.55
C ARG A 94 12.83 9.47 2.94
N HIS A 95 12.43 9.76 4.18
CA HIS A 95 11.08 9.55 4.69
C HIS A 95 10.44 10.92 4.93
N GLY A 96 9.49 11.31 4.04
CA GLY A 96 8.88 12.63 4.11
C GLY A 96 9.91 13.76 4.03
N ASP A 97 10.07 14.52 5.10
CA ASP A 97 11.00 15.64 5.24
C ASP A 97 12.34 15.26 5.90
N ARG A 98 12.49 14.03 6.40
CA ARG A 98 13.69 13.55 7.11
C ARG A 98 14.55 12.64 6.25
N SER A 99 15.87 12.72 6.45
CA SER A 99 16.83 11.76 5.92
C SER A 99 17.29 10.87 7.05
N GLU A 100 17.04 9.57 6.94
CA GLU A 100 17.32 8.58 7.95
C GLU A 100 18.27 7.50 7.42
N LEU A 101 18.96 6.81 8.29
CA LEU A 101 19.78 5.67 7.92
C LEU A 101 18.87 4.57 7.35
N ALA A 102 19.22 4.05 6.18
CA ALA A 102 18.47 2.97 5.57
C ALA A 102 18.46 1.75 6.51
N SER A 103 17.30 1.18 6.72
CA SER A 103 17.17 -0.14 7.35
C SER A 103 17.80 -1.21 6.49
N ASP A 104 18.12 -2.38 7.05
CA ASP A 104 18.66 -3.51 6.30
C ASP A 104 17.77 -3.91 5.13
N PHE A 105 16.45 -3.83 5.32
CA PHE A 105 15.47 -4.09 4.27
C PHE A 105 15.56 -3.10 3.11
N GLU A 106 15.64 -1.81 3.39
CA GLU A 106 15.78 -0.77 2.36
C GLU A 106 17.11 -0.85 1.65
N LEU A 107 18.19 -1.13 2.39
CA LEU A 107 19.52 -1.34 1.84
C LEU A 107 19.52 -2.51 0.84
N ASN A 108 18.94 -3.65 1.21
CA ASN A 108 18.81 -4.81 0.33
C ASN A 108 18.03 -4.50 -0.94
N ASN A 109 16.92 -3.77 -0.83
CA ASN A 109 16.13 -3.32 -1.99
C ASN A 109 16.94 -2.40 -2.91
N LEU A 110 17.74 -1.50 -2.36
CA LEU A 110 18.60 -0.61 -3.14
C LEU A 110 19.74 -1.37 -3.82
N ILE A 111 20.32 -2.39 -3.17
CA ILE A 111 21.34 -3.27 -3.76
C ILE A 111 20.74 -4.02 -4.95
N LEU A 112 19.59 -4.67 -4.78
CA LEU A 112 18.91 -5.38 -5.88
C LEU A 112 18.62 -4.44 -7.05
N LYS A 113 18.12 -3.23 -6.76
CA LYS A 113 17.88 -2.21 -7.77
C LYS A 113 19.16 -1.81 -8.52
N GLY A 114 20.29 -1.66 -7.80
CA GLY A 114 21.59 -1.36 -8.40
C GLY A 114 22.15 -2.48 -9.27
N MET A 115 21.82 -3.72 -8.93
CA MET A 115 22.17 -4.91 -9.74
C MET A 115 21.21 -5.13 -10.91
N ASN A 116 20.15 -4.32 -11.03
CA ASN A 116 19.04 -4.53 -11.97
C ASN A 116 18.42 -5.93 -11.82
N LYS A 117 18.24 -6.38 -10.56
CA LYS A 117 17.67 -7.68 -10.21
C LYS A 117 16.45 -7.51 -9.31
N THR A 118 15.57 -8.49 -9.37
CA THR A 118 14.41 -8.64 -8.49
C THR A 118 14.64 -9.81 -7.53
N PHE A 119 13.88 -9.88 -6.43
CA PHE A 119 14.02 -10.99 -5.46
C PHE A 119 13.86 -12.34 -6.15
N ASP A 120 12.90 -12.47 -7.04
CA ASP A 120 12.58 -13.71 -7.74
C ASP A 120 13.69 -14.15 -8.73
N SER A 121 14.53 -13.21 -9.21
CA SER A 121 15.67 -13.50 -10.09
C SER A 121 16.93 -13.94 -9.36
N MET A 122 16.97 -13.83 -8.03
CA MET A 122 18.13 -14.22 -7.23
C MET A 122 18.24 -15.75 -7.13
N PRO A 123 19.46 -16.30 -7.19
CA PRO A 123 19.66 -17.72 -6.99
C PRO A 123 19.31 -18.14 -5.55
N SER A 124 18.66 -19.27 -5.41
CA SER A 124 18.35 -19.90 -4.12
C SER A 124 19.45 -20.87 -3.71
N SER A 125 19.29 -21.54 -2.57
CA SER A 125 20.18 -22.62 -2.14
C SER A 125 19.86 -23.98 -2.82
N LYS A 126 18.84 -24.06 -3.68
CA LYS A 126 18.35 -25.29 -4.28
C LYS A 126 18.94 -25.51 -5.67
N LYS A 127 19.21 -26.78 -6.00
CA LYS A 127 19.62 -27.24 -7.32
C LYS A 127 18.44 -27.89 -8.04
N TYR A 128 18.57 -28.10 -9.34
CA TYR A 128 17.56 -28.78 -10.14
C TYR A 128 17.21 -30.18 -9.61
N SER A 129 18.20 -30.89 -9.07
CA SER A 129 17.99 -32.22 -8.45
C SER A 129 17.12 -32.21 -7.20
N ASP A 130 16.92 -31.06 -6.57
CA ASP A 130 16.21 -30.93 -5.30
C ASP A 130 14.73 -30.59 -5.47
N VAL A 131 14.30 -30.31 -6.71
CA VAL A 131 12.96 -29.78 -7.02
C VAL A 131 12.31 -30.53 -8.17
N SER A 132 10.99 -30.43 -8.26
CA SER A 132 10.21 -30.87 -9.42
C SER A 132 9.28 -29.77 -9.90
N PHE A 133 8.92 -29.80 -11.19
CA PHE A 133 8.07 -28.83 -11.86
C PHE A 133 6.92 -29.53 -12.61
N THR A 134 6.43 -30.62 -12.05
CA THR A 134 5.36 -31.44 -12.68
C THR A 134 4.10 -30.64 -12.88
N LEU A 135 3.69 -29.89 -11.85
CA LEU A 135 2.49 -29.04 -11.91
C LEU A 135 2.66 -27.89 -12.92
N LEU A 136 3.83 -27.25 -12.93
CA LEU A 136 4.12 -26.19 -13.89
C LEU A 136 4.04 -26.71 -15.33
N GLY A 137 4.65 -27.85 -15.61
CA GLY A 137 4.65 -28.46 -16.95
C GLY A 137 3.22 -28.86 -17.38
N ALA A 138 2.46 -29.51 -16.48
CA ALA A 138 1.08 -29.89 -16.76
C ALA A 138 0.17 -28.69 -16.98
N THR A 139 0.34 -27.62 -16.17
CA THR A 139 -0.44 -26.39 -16.32
C THR A 139 -0.06 -25.65 -17.59
N TYR A 140 1.23 -25.56 -17.92
CA TYR A 140 1.68 -24.91 -19.13
C TYR A 140 1.09 -25.58 -20.39
N LYS A 141 1.18 -26.92 -20.47
CA LYS A 141 0.57 -27.70 -21.56
C LYS A 141 -0.93 -27.46 -21.68
N LYS A 142 -1.64 -27.43 -20.55
CA LYS A 142 -3.09 -27.21 -20.52
C LYS A 142 -3.49 -25.83 -21.02
N GLU A 143 -2.73 -24.79 -20.64
CA GLU A 143 -3.11 -23.41 -20.93
C GLU A 143 -2.57 -22.88 -22.27
N THR A 144 -1.51 -23.51 -22.85
CA THR A 144 -0.85 -23.06 -24.09
C THR A 144 -0.88 -24.06 -25.23
N ASP A 145 -1.27 -25.31 -24.99
CA ASP A 145 -1.14 -26.45 -25.89
C ASP A 145 0.33 -26.82 -26.23
N ASP A 146 1.33 -26.16 -25.63
CA ASP A 146 2.75 -26.43 -25.79
C ASP A 146 3.34 -27.22 -24.62
N GLU A 147 4.44 -27.91 -24.83
CA GLU A 147 5.17 -28.67 -23.79
C GLU A 147 6.46 -27.95 -23.37
N LEU A 148 6.78 -28.01 -22.06
CA LEU A 148 8.07 -27.56 -21.53
C LEU A 148 9.07 -28.71 -21.52
N TYR A 149 10.27 -28.43 -22.00
CA TYR A 149 11.39 -29.39 -22.04
C TYR A 149 12.40 -29.04 -20.93
N PHE A 150 12.27 -29.72 -19.81
CA PHE A 150 13.17 -29.53 -18.67
C PHE A 150 14.53 -30.25 -18.89
N PRO A 151 15.67 -29.68 -18.41
CA PRO A 151 15.81 -28.41 -17.67
C PRO A 151 15.97 -27.18 -18.56
N LYS A 152 16.08 -27.32 -19.88
CA LYS A 152 16.40 -26.24 -20.81
C LYS A 152 15.44 -25.05 -20.70
N ASP A 153 14.13 -25.30 -20.62
CA ASP A 153 13.15 -24.25 -20.58
C ASP A 153 13.12 -23.53 -19.21
N LEU A 154 13.57 -24.19 -18.15
CA LEU A 154 13.72 -23.52 -16.85
C LEU A 154 14.77 -22.40 -16.92
N VAL A 155 15.88 -22.61 -17.64
CA VAL A 155 16.91 -21.58 -17.84
C VAL A 155 16.34 -20.42 -18.67
N SER A 156 15.68 -20.73 -19.78
CA SER A 156 15.09 -19.71 -20.66
C SER A 156 13.99 -18.88 -20.01
N MET A 157 13.31 -19.45 -19.02
CA MET A 157 12.28 -18.81 -18.21
C MET A 157 12.84 -18.07 -17.00
N GLY A 158 14.14 -18.16 -16.72
CA GLY A 158 14.76 -17.56 -15.54
C GLY A 158 14.45 -18.29 -14.22
N LEU A 159 13.91 -19.51 -14.27
CA LEU A 159 13.64 -20.34 -13.08
C LEU A 159 14.86 -21.09 -12.57
N MET A 160 15.88 -21.17 -13.40
CA MET A 160 17.18 -21.79 -13.11
C MET A 160 18.29 -21.01 -13.81
N ASN A 161 19.48 -20.95 -13.24
CA ASN A 161 20.67 -20.41 -13.91
C ASN A 161 21.44 -21.50 -14.68
N GLU A 162 22.51 -21.09 -15.38
CA GLU A 162 23.36 -22.00 -16.17
C GLU A 162 24.18 -22.99 -15.29
N ASP A 163 24.32 -22.73 -13.99
CA ASP A 163 25.01 -23.56 -13.02
C ASP A 163 24.08 -24.56 -12.30
N ASP A 164 22.92 -24.89 -12.90
CA ASP A 164 21.89 -25.79 -12.34
C ASP A 164 21.28 -25.30 -11.00
N GLN A 165 21.49 -24.04 -10.64
CA GLN A 165 20.96 -23.45 -9.42
C GLN A 165 19.58 -22.84 -9.68
N ILE A 166 18.60 -23.24 -8.88
CA ILE A 166 17.22 -22.74 -8.97
C ILE A 166 17.15 -21.30 -8.44
N THR A 167 16.48 -20.42 -9.16
CA THR A 167 16.19 -19.07 -8.70
C THR A 167 15.06 -19.06 -7.66
N ASN A 168 14.86 -17.94 -6.94
CA ASN A 168 13.72 -17.82 -6.03
C ASN A 168 12.36 -17.93 -6.77
N ALA A 169 12.27 -17.49 -8.03
CA ALA A 169 11.10 -17.74 -8.87
C ALA A 169 10.88 -19.24 -9.09
N GLY A 170 11.96 -19.99 -9.37
CA GLY A 170 11.89 -21.43 -9.52
C GLY A 170 11.43 -22.11 -8.22
N VAL A 171 11.93 -21.68 -7.08
CA VAL A 171 11.51 -22.19 -5.76
C VAL A 171 10.03 -21.90 -5.46
N LEU A 172 9.53 -20.75 -5.87
CA LEU A 172 8.12 -20.38 -5.71
C LEU A 172 7.16 -21.14 -6.65
N LEU A 173 7.68 -21.63 -7.78
CA LEU A 173 6.89 -22.34 -8.80
C LEU A 173 7.12 -23.84 -8.82
N CYS A 174 8.11 -24.39 -8.08
CA CYS A 174 8.29 -25.82 -7.95
C CYS A 174 7.16 -26.47 -7.14
N ASP A 175 7.04 -27.78 -7.25
CA ASP A 175 5.96 -28.54 -6.59
C ASP A 175 6.09 -28.53 -5.07
N GLN A 176 7.32 -28.29 -4.55
CA GLN A 176 7.62 -28.24 -3.14
C GLN A 176 7.57 -26.80 -2.60
N GLY A 177 7.10 -26.61 -1.38
CA GLY A 177 7.02 -25.31 -0.72
C GLY A 177 8.25 -25.03 0.15
N TYR A 178 9.34 -24.53 -0.43
CA TYR A 178 10.58 -24.29 0.32
C TYR A 178 10.68 -22.87 0.92
N LEU A 179 9.80 -21.95 0.54
CA LEU A 179 9.81 -20.58 1.06
C LEU A 179 8.66 -20.40 2.08
N PRO A 180 8.97 -20.31 3.39
CA PRO A 180 7.94 -20.21 4.43
C PRO A 180 6.97 -19.03 4.25
N GLN A 181 7.44 -17.93 3.64
CA GLN A 181 6.62 -16.76 3.35
C GLN A 181 5.70 -16.94 2.12
N SER A 182 5.84 -18.04 1.36
CA SER A 182 4.93 -18.41 0.27
C SER A 182 3.69 -19.10 0.84
N LYS A 183 2.77 -18.30 1.41
CA LYS A 183 1.63 -18.77 2.16
C LYS A 183 0.42 -17.87 1.91
N ILE A 184 -0.77 -18.48 1.93
CA ILE A 184 -2.07 -17.78 1.89
C ILE A 184 -2.94 -18.30 3.03
N ILE A 185 -3.45 -17.38 3.84
CA ILE A 185 -4.47 -17.66 4.85
C ILE A 185 -5.80 -17.16 4.33
N CYS A 186 -6.78 -18.04 4.28
CA CYS A 186 -8.15 -17.74 3.82
C CYS A 186 -9.11 -17.95 4.96
N THR A 187 -9.85 -16.91 5.36
CA THR A 187 -10.79 -16.95 6.46
C THR A 187 -12.18 -16.44 6.02
N ARG A 188 -13.22 -17.18 6.32
CA ARG A 188 -14.62 -16.75 6.17
C ARG A 188 -15.16 -16.32 7.52
N TRP A 189 -15.27 -15.02 7.72
CA TRP A 189 -15.76 -14.40 8.96
C TRP A 189 -17.31 -14.41 9.00
N LYS A 190 -17.86 -14.54 10.20
CA LYS A 190 -19.28 -14.33 10.47
C LYS A 190 -19.54 -12.83 10.64
N GLY A 191 -20.42 -12.27 9.82
CA GLY A 191 -20.72 -10.84 9.88
C GLY A 191 -19.76 -9.98 9.07
N LYS A 192 -19.52 -8.74 9.56
CA LYS A 192 -18.79 -7.71 8.83
C LYS A 192 -17.44 -7.35 9.42
N GLU A 193 -17.07 -7.93 10.56
CA GLU A 193 -15.86 -7.58 11.32
C GLU A 193 -15.10 -8.85 11.73
N LYS A 194 -13.77 -8.70 11.89
CA LYS A 194 -12.90 -9.75 12.42
C LYS A 194 -13.07 -9.82 13.95
N GLY A 195 -13.14 -11.05 14.48
CA GLY A 195 -13.03 -11.24 15.93
C GLY A 195 -14.14 -10.60 16.74
N SER A 196 -15.41 -10.75 16.32
CA SER A 196 -16.55 -10.37 17.16
C SER A 196 -16.51 -11.17 18.48
N VAL A 197 -17.15 -10.65 19.54
CA VAL A 197 -17.17 -11.28 20.89
C VAL A 197 -17.66 -12.73 20.87
N GLU A 198 -18.36 -13.14 19.80
CA GLU A 198 -18.90 -14.48 19.61
C GLU A 198 -18.03 -15.36 18.71
N GLY A 199 -16.80 -14.97 18.48
CA GLY A 199 -15.66 -15.59 17.75
C GLY A 199 -15.98 -16.15 16.40
N ASP A 200 -15.23 -15.74 15.22
CA ASP A 200 -15.98 -16.40 14.50
C ASP A 200 -15.73 -16.52 13.03
N ALA A 201 -14.68 -17.26 12.78
CA ALA A 201 -14.45 -17.87 11.50
C ALA A 201 -15.48 -18.99 11.28
N LEU A 202 -16.21 -18.91 10.17
CA LEU A 202 -17.09 -19.98 9.69
C LEU A 202 -16.30 -21.05 8.93
N ASP A 203 -15.19 -20.66 8.30
CA ASP A 203 -14.20 -21.53 7.65
C ASP A 203 -12.84 -20.85 7.68
N ASP A 204 -11.77 -21.61 7.92
CA ASP A 204 -10.42 -21.12 7.97
C ASP A 204 -9.47 -22.16 7.36
N LYS A 205 -8.62 -21.71 6.43
CA LYS A 205 -7.66 -22.56 5.72
C LYS A 205 -6.33 -21.84 5.55
N GLU A 206 -5.27 -22.49 5.96
CA GLU A 206 -3.92 -22.12 5.63
C GLU A 206 -3.44 -22.97 4.45
N PHE A 207 -2.96 -22.33 3.41
CA PHE A 207 -2.34 -22.96 2.25
C PHE A 207 -0.86 -22.57 2.21
N SER A 208 0.00 -23.55 2.38
CA SER A 208 1.47 -23.41 2.40
C SER A 208 2.11 -24.61 1.69
N ASP A 209 3.45 -24.65 1.69
CA ASP A 209 4.26 -25.79 1.27
C ASP A 209 3.95 -26.31 -0.13
N SER A 210 3.66 -25.42 -1.06
CA SER A 210 3.31 -25.77 -2.43
C SER A 210 3.61 -24.64 -3.43
N SER A 211 3.57 -24.98 -4.72
CA SER A 211 3.70 -24.03 -5.82
C SER A 211 2.70 -22.89 -5.74
N LEU A 212 3.07 -21.70 -6.18
CA LEU A 212 2.14 -20.55 -6.36
C LEU A 212 0.92 -20.90 -7.22
N ILE A 213 1.07 -21.83 -8.16
CA ILE A 213 -0.03 -22.32 -9.00
C ILE A 213 -1.07 -23.07 -8.12
N SER A 214 -0.60 -23.93 -7.21
CA SER A 214 -1.49 -24.60 -6.24
C SER A 214 -2.14 -23.62 -5.29
N LEU A 215 -1.34 -22.68 -4.75
CA LEU A 215 -1.85 -21.68 -3.82
C LEU A 215 -2.95 -20.82 -4.45
N LEU A 216 -2.79 -20.41 -5.71
CA LEU A 216 -3.80 -19.69 -6.47
C LEU A 216 -5.09 -20.51 -6.60
N GLY A 217 -4.97 -21.76 -7.06
CA GLY A 217 -6.13 -22.66 -7.23
C GLY A 217 -6.87 -22.94 -5.92
N ASN A 218 -6.13 -23.09 -4.82
CA ASN A 218 -6.69 -23.34 -3.49
C ASN A 218 -7.45 -22.10 -2.97
N ALA A 219 -6.86 -20.90 -3.10
CA ALA A 219 -7.51 -19.64 -2.71
C ALA A 219 -8.77 -19.38 -3.56
N GLU A 220 -8.73 -19.59 -4.88
CA GLU A 220 -9.90 -19.48 -5.75
C GLU A 220 -11.00 -20.46 -5.33
N SER A 221 -10.63 -21.72 -4.99
CA SER A 221 -11.57 -22.74 -4.56
C SER A 221 -12.19 -22.39 -3.22
N PHE A 222 -11.41 -21.88 -2.27
CA PHE A 222 -11.91 -21.41 -0.97
C PHE A 222 -12.96 -20.31 -1.16
N ILE A 223 -12.64 -19.28 -1.94
CA ILE A 223 -13.57 -18.16 -2.20
C ILE A 223 -14.85 -18.68 -2.87
N ARG A 224 -14.73 -19.58 -3.85
CA ARG A 224 -15.89 -20.16 -4.54
C ARG A 224 -16.78 -20.98 -3.61
N ASN A 225 -16.19 -21.79 -2.74
CA ASN A 225 -16.93 -22.66 -1.81
C ASN A 225 -17.64 -21.84 -0.71
N ASN A 226 -17.09 -20.69 -0.34
CA ASN A 226 -17.65 -19.79 0.66
C ASN A 226 -18.51 -18.66 0.07
N SER A 227 -18.70 -18.62 -1.26
CA SER A 227 -19.55 -17.66 -1.96
C SER A 227 -20.91 -18.24 -2.28
N LYS A 228 -21.95 -17.41 -2.19
CA LYS A 228 -23.27 -17.74 -2.73
C LYS A 228 -23.25 -17.49 -4.24
N ASN A 229 -23.78 -18.43 -4.99
CA ASN A 229 -23.92 -18.33 -6.44
C ASN A 229 -25.42 -18.46 -6.82
N PRO A 230 -26.27 -17.50 -6.43
CA PRO A 230 -27.68 -17.53 -6.82
C PRO A 230 -27.77 -17.42 -8.34
N TRP A 231 -28.74 -18.10 -8.90
CA TRP A 231 -29.02 -18.09 -10.33
C TRP A 231 -30.46 -17.70 -10.61
N THR A 232 -30.67 -17.02 -11.71
CA THR A 232 -31.99 -16.68 -12.22
C THR A 232 -32.14 -17.19 -13.65
N ILE A 233 -33.36 -17.55 -14.05
CA ILE A 233 -33.64 -17.85 -15.45
C ILE A 233 -34.16 -16.58 -16.12
N ARG A 234 -33.41 -16.07 -17.11
CA ARG A 234 -33.89 -15.02 -18.02
C ARG A 234 -34.10 -15.60 -19.41
N GLY A 235 -35.35 -15.74 -19.78
CA GLY A 235 -35.73 -16.41 -21.01
C GLY A 235 -35.31 -17.88 -20.95
N MET A 236 -34.51 -18.36 -21.93
CA MET A 236 -33.98 -19.74 -22.00
C MET A 236 -32.56 -19.89 -21.41
N ARG A 237 -32.02 -18.86 -20.79
CA ARG A 237 -30.65 -18.86 -20.24
C ARG A 237 -30.67 -18.78 -18.72
N ARG A 238 -29.81 -19.58 -18.10
CA ARG A 238 -29.46 -19.49 -16.69
C ARG A 238 -28.40 -18.39 -16.54
N GLU A 239 -28.72 -17.34 -15.80
CA GLU A 239 -27.77 -16.30 -15.39
C GLU A 239 -27.37 -16.55 -13.93
N GLU A 240 -26.08 -16.79 -13.71
CA GLU A 240 -25.51 -16.94 -12.38
C GLU A 240 -25.02 -15.55 -11.88
N LYS A 241 -25.51 -15.12 -10.72
CA LYS A 241 -25.03 -13.96 -9.99
C LYS A 241 -24.12 -14.45 -8.88
N SER A 242 -22.83 -14.60 -9.17
CA SER A 242 -21.83 -14.88 -8.15
C SER A 242 -21.66 -13.67 -7.23
N ASP A 243 -21.46 -13.91 -5.92
CA ASP A 243 -21.14 -12.87 -4.93
C ASP A 243 -19.99 -11.97 -5.40
N TYR A 244 -19.00 -12.59 -6.05
CA TYR A 244 -17.82 -11.89 -6.59
C TYR A 244 -17.58 -12.28 -8.05
N PRO A 245 -17.29 -11.33 -8.96
CA PRO A 245 -16.90 -11.65 -10.33
C PRO A 245 -15.63 -12.48 -10.35
N PHE A 246 -15.71 -13.72 -10.85
CA PHE A 246 -14.57 -14.64 -10.83
C PHE A 246 -13.31 -14.07 -11.49
N LYS A 247 -13.46 -13.31 -12.60
CA LYS A 247 -12.36 -12.66 -13.28
C LYS A 247 -11.68 -11.59 -12.40
N ALA A 248 -12.45 -10.83 -11.62
CA ALA A 248 -11.90 -9.85 -10.69
C ALA A 248 -11.17 -10.54 -9.53
N VAL A 249 -11.74 -11.59 -8.95
CA VAL A 249 -11.11 -12.38 -7.88
C VAL A 249 -9.76 -12.92 -8.34
N ARG A 250 -9.72 -13.60 -9.50
CA ARG A 250 -8.47 -14.12 -10.07
C ARG A 250 -7.44 -13.03 -10.29
N GLU A 251 -7.83 -11.90 -10.87
CA GLU A 251 -6.93 -10.77 -11.12
C GLU A 251 -6.33 -10.24 -9.82
N VAL A 252 -7.15 -10.11 -8.75
CA VAL A 252 -6.66 -9.64 -7.43
C VAL A 252 -5.73 -10.66 -6.79
N LEU A 253 -6.05 -11.96 -6.81
CA LEU A 253 -5.20 -13.01 -6.25
C LEU A 253 -3.85 -13.10 -6.98
N VAL A 254 -3.88 -13.07 -8.31
CA VAL A 254 -2.65 -13.06 -9.13
C VAL A 254 -1.81 -11.84 -8.79
N ASN A 255 -2.42 -10.64 -8.73
CA ASN A 255 -1.72 -9.41 -8.38
C ASN A 255 -1.14 -9.49 -6.95
N ALA A 256 -1.88 -10.07 -5.99
CA ALA A 256 -1.39 -10.25 -4.63
C ALA A 256 -0.12 -11.12 -4.59
N MET A 257 -0.01 -12.14 -5.45
CA MET A 257 1.16 -13.01 -5.53
C MET A 257 2.34 -12.37 -6.26
N ILE A 258 2.10 -11.77 -7.43
CA ILE A 258 3.19 -11.21 -8.26
C ILE A 258 3.76 -9.90 -7.70
N HIS A 259 2.97 -9.17 -6.91
CA HIS A 259 3.39 -7.92 -6.27
C HIS A 259 3.78 -8.10 -4.80
N ARG A 260 3.58 -9.29 -4.22
CA ARG A 260 4.05 -9.59 -2.86
C ARG A 260 5.54 -9.29 -2.72
N ASP A 261 5.90 -8.66 -1.62
CA ASP A 261 7.30 -8.54 -1.25
C ASP A 261 7.77 -9.79 -0.49
N TYR A 262 8.43 -10.68 -1.19
CA TYR A 262 8.93 -11.94 -0.62
C TYR A 262 10.15 -11.75 0.27
N GLN A 263 10.73 -10.56 0.40
CA GLN A 263 11.75 -10.25 1.38
C GLN A 263 11.18 -10.02 2.79
N ILE A 264 9.88 -9.73 2.87
CA ILE A 264 9.19 -9.56 4.15
C ILE A 264 8.85 -10.95 4.70
N ILE A 265 9.50 -11.32 5.80
CA ILE A 265 9.35 -12.60 6.50
C ILE A 265 8.35 -12.43 7.65
N GLY A 266 7.61 -13.49 7.99
CA GLY A 266 6.63 -13.48 9.09
C GLY A 266 5.30 -12.84 8.75
N THR A 267 5.03 -12.69 7.45
CA THR A 267 3.75 -12.22 6.92
C THR A 267 3.33 -13.06 5.72
N GLU A 268 2.04 -13.16 5.50
CA GLU A 268 1.41 -13.94 4.43
C GLU A 268 0.38 -13.13 3.66
N ILE A 269 -0.11 -13.69 2.55
CA ILE A 269 -1.28 -13.15 1.87
C ILE A 269 -2.52 -13.55 2.66
N HIS A 270 -3.40 -12.60 2.99
CA HIS A 270 -4.68 -12.85 3.63
C HIS A 270 -5.83 -12.67 2.66
N VAL A 271 -6.77 -13.61 2.70
CA VAL A 271 -8.04 -13.60 1.99
C VAL A 271 -9.15 -13.65 3.03
N ASP A 272 -9.73 -12.53 3.34
CA ASP A 272 -10.75 -12.37 4.38
C ASP A 272 -12.12 -12.18 3.72
N MET A 273 -13.04 -13.12 3.90
CA MET A 273 -14.39 -13.04 3.39
C MET A 273 -15.35 -12.64 4.50
N PHE A 274 -16.08 -11.55 4.30
CA PHE A 274 -17.14 -11.06 5.18
C PHE A 274 -18.51 -11.26 4.52
N ASP A 275 -19.59 -10.91 5.21
CA ASP A 275 -20.93 -11.02 4.63
C ASP A 275 -21.15 -10.00 3.50
N ASP A 276 -20.48 -8.84 3.55
CA ASP A 276 -20.67 -7.74 2.60
C ASP A 276 -19.47 -7.51 1.66
N ARG A 277 -18.32 -8.15 1.88
CA ARG A 277 -17.13 -7.92 1.07
C ARG A 277 -16.10 -9.05 1.16
N LEU A 278 -15.17 -9.03 0.21
CA LEU A 278 -13.96 -9.84 0.18
C LEU A 278 -12.75 -8.89 0.24
N GLU A 279 -11.87 -9.11 1.18
CA GLU A 279 -10.60 -8.40 1.33
C GLU A 279 -9.43 -9.30 0.98
N ILE A 280 -8.50 -8.82 0.15
CA ILE A 280 -7.27 -9.53 -0.18
C ILE A 280 -6.11 -8.61 0.13
N THR A 281 -5.31 -9.01 1.12
CA THR A 281 -4.14 -8.25 1.59
C THR A 281 -2.86 -8.96 1.18
N SER A 282 -1.93 -8.22 0.58
CA SER A 282 -0.60 -8.72 0.20
C SER A 282 0.50 -7.89 0.86
N PRO A 283 1.54 -8.53 1.45
CA PRO A 283 2.69 -7.84 2.01
C PRO A 283 3.48 -7.07 0.96
N GLY A 284 3.85 -5.83 1.30
CA GLY A 284 4.60 -4.89 0.46
C GLY A 284 3.73 -3.80 -0.16
N GLY A 285 4.18 -2.56 -0.01
CA GLY A 285 3.49 -1.38 -0.55
C GLY A 285 3.74 -1.16 -2.05
N MET A 286 3.42 0.04 -2.54
CA MET A 286 3.64 0.41 -3.94
C MET A 286 5.13 0.50 -4.29
N LEU A 287 5.56 -0.11 -5.40
CA LEU A 287 6.95 -0.03 -5.89
C LEU A 287 7.40 1.40 -6.23
N SER A 288 6.48 2.22 -6.72
CA SER A 288 6.74 3.63 -7.02
C SER A 288 6.85 4.50 -5.77
N GLY A 289 6.56 3.95 -4.59
CA GLY A 289 6.27 4.72 -3.40
C GLY A 289 4.90 5.43 -3.49
N GLY A 290 4.52 6.12 -2.44
CA GLY A 290 3.21 6.77 -2.34
C GLY A 290 2.08 5.80 -2.01
N ARG A 291 0.86 6.30 -2.00
CA ARG A 291 -0.34 5.56 -1.64
C ARG A 291 -1.27 5.47 -2.83
N ILE A 292 -1.78 4.27 -3.13
CA ILE A 292 -2.67 4.07 -4.29
C ILE A 292 -3.96 4.88 -4.19
N GLN A 293 -4.48 5.09 -2.99
CA GLN A 293 -5.69 5.87 -2.72
C GLN A 293 -5.54 7.37 -3.06
N GLU A 294 -4.30 7.85 -3.25
CA GLU A 294 -3.99 9.23 -3.65
C GLU A 294 -3.73 9.35 -5.16
N MET A 295 -3.78 8.23 -5.90
CA MET A 295 -3.43 8.16 -7.32
C MET A 295 -4.68 8.05 -8.20
N ASP A 296 -4.57 8.52 -9.45
CA ASP A 296 -5.56 8.21 -10.48
C ASP A 296 -5.40 6.75 -10.91
N LEU A 297 -6.34 5.89 -10.49
CA LEU A 297 -6.34 4.45 -10.77
C LEU A 297 -6.27 4.11 -12.28
N ARG A 298 -6.64 5.05 -13.15
CA ARG A 298 -6.58 4.88 -14.61
C ARG A 298 -5.19 5.14 -15.20
N ARG A 299 -4.30 5.75 -14.41
CA ARG A 299 -2.96 6.19 -14.84
C ARG A 299 -1.82 5.52 -14.10
N ILE A 300 -2.10 4.49 -13.30
CA ILE A 300 -1.06 3.75 -12.60
C ILE A 300 -0.22 2.98 -13.60
N PRO A 301 1.10 3.21 -13.66
CA PRO A 301 1.98 2.46 -14.53
C PRO A 301 2.07 1.00 -14.08
N SER A 302 2.15 0.08 -15.04
CA SER A 302 2.42 -1.32 -14.75
C SER A 302 3.86 -1.47 -14.28
N MET A 303 4.06 -1.73 -13.00
CA MET A 303 5.36 -2.01 -12.39
C MET A 303 5.30 -3.39 -11.75
N ARG A 304 6.33 -4.21 -11.94
CA ARG A 304 6.36 -5.58 -11.44
C ARG A 304 7.42 -5.71 -10.37
N ARG A 305 7.05 -6.27 -9.22
CA ARG A 305 8.02 -6.55 -8.14
C ARG A 305 8.79 -7.84 -8.43
N ASN A 306 8.08 -8.85 -8.92
CA ASN A 306 8.63 -10.17 -9.25
C ASN A 306 8.43 -10.39 -10.75
N GLU A 307 9.44 -10.03 -11.53
CA GLU A 307 9.34 -9.99 -13.00
C GLU A 307 9.21 -11.39 -13.61
N ILE A 308 9.98 -12.37 -13.09
CA ILE A 308 9.98 -13.73 -13.61
C ILE A 308 8.64 -14.41 -13.34
N ILE A 309 8.12 -14.32 -12.10
CA ILE A 309 6.80 -14.88 -11.74
C ILE A 309 5.72 -14.24 -12.59
N SER A 310 5.77 -12.92 -12.76
CA SER A 310 4.82 -12.17 -13.60
C SER A 310 4.89 -12.63 -15.07
N ASP A 311 6.08 -12.94 -15.58
CA ASP A 311 6.28 -13.46 -16.92
C ASP A 311 5.66 -14.84 -17.10
N ILE A 312 5.89 -15.75 -16.14
CA ILE A 312 5.31 -17.09 -16.14
C ILE A 312 3.78 -17.03 -16.07
N PHE A 313 3.22 -16.23 -15.14
CA PHE A 313 1.76 -16.09 -15.01
C PHE A 313 1.13 -15.45 -16.26
N GLY A 314 1.87 -14.57 -16.95
CA GLY A 314 1.45 -14.06 -18.26
C GLY A 314 1.44 -15.14 -19.36
N ARG A 315 2.42 -16.05 -19.38
CA ARG A 315 2.47 -17.21 -20.31
C ARG A 315 1.35 -18.21 -20.03
N LEU A 316 1.01 -18.42 -18.74
CA LEU A 316 -0.10 -19.26 -18.32
C LEU A 316 -1.49 -18.61 -18.53
N HIS A 317 -1.56 -17.45 -19.16
CA HIS A 317 -2.79 -16.67 -19.38
C HIS A 317 -3.55 -16.31 -18.08
N TYR A 318 -2.87 -16.32 -16.94
CA TYR A 318 -3.46 -15.92 -15.65
C TYR A 318 -3.57 -14.41 -15.51
N MET A 319 -2.75 -13.65 -16.22
CA MET A 319 -2.77 -12.19 -16.25
C MET A 319 -2.49 -11.62 -17.64
N ASP A 320 -2.90 -10.37 -17.85
CA ASP A 320 -2.53 -9.57 -19.03
C ASP A 320 -1.41 -8.60 -18.68
N ARG A 321 -0.33 -8.59 -19.45
CA ARG A 321 0.86 -7.76 -19.22
C ARG A 321 0.69 -6.27 -19.56
N ARG A 322 -0.50 -5.85 -20.03
CA ARG A 322 -0.77 -4.50 -20.55
C ARG A 322 -1.12 -3.47 -19.47
N GLY A 323 -1.06 -3.83 -18.18
CA GLY A 323 -1.43 -2.92 -17.09
C GLY A 323 -2.93 -2.62 -16.98
N SER A 324 -3.77 -3.49 -17.56
CA SER A 324 -5.23 -3.34 -17.56
C SER A 324 -5.94 -3.94 -16.34
N GLY A 325 -5.19 -4.51 -15.37
CA GLY A 325 -5.74 -5.28 -14.26
C GLY A 325 -6.73 -4.52 -13.40
N ILE A 326 -6.33 -3.35 -12.89
CA ILE A 326 -7.22 -2.49 -12.07
C ILE A 326 -8.46 -2.08 -12.88
N GLY A 327 -8.29 -1.73 -14.15
CA GLY A 327 -9.42 -1.39 -15.03
C GLY A 327 -10.40 -2.55 -15.20
N ARG A 328 -9.91 -3.79 -15.34
CA ARG A 328 -10.77 -5.00 -15.42
C ARG A 328 -11.52 -5.26 -14.13
N ILE A 329 -10.87 -5.09 -12.98
CA ILE A 329 -11.52 -5.22 -11.68
C ILE A 329 -12.65 -4.20 -11.57
N LEU A 330 -12.40 -2.92 -11.84
CA LEU A 330 -13.39 -1.85 -11.79
C LEU A 330 -14.54 -2.07 -12.78
N ASN A 331 -14.23 -2.50 -14.01
CA ASN A 331 -15.23 -2.77 -15.04
C ASN A 331 -16.15 -3.95 -14.69
N SER A 332 -15.68 -4.92 -13.88
CA SER A 332 -16.52 -6.04 -13.40
C SER A 332 -17.62 -5.59 -12.42
N TYR A 333 -17.57 -4.36 -11.96
CA TYR A 333 -18.52 -3.76 -11.01
C TYR A 333 -19.24 -2.54 -11.59
N THR A 334 -19.27 -2.34 -12.92
CA THR A 334 -19.86 -1.15 -13.56
C THR A 334 -21.36 -0.99 -13.24
N GLU A 335 -22.09 -2.10 -13.13
CA GLU A 335 -23.54 -2.12 -12.87
C GLU A 335 -23.92 -2.01 -11.37
N PHE A 336 -22.93 -1.92 -10.48
CA PHE A 336 -23.15 -1.85 -9.04
C PHE A 336 -22.82 -0.48 -8.49
N ALA A 337 -23.56 -0.03 -7.48
CA ALA A 337 -23.32 1.27 -6.81
C ALA A 337 -21.96 1.24 -6.09
N GLU A 338 -21.69 0.17 -5.34
CA GLU A 338 -20.42 -0.03 -4.65
C GLU A 338 -19.33 -0.53 -5.62
N LYS A 339 -18.18 0.13 -5.59
CA LYS A 339 -17.03 -0.18 -6.45
C LYS A 339 -15.90 -0.81 -5.63
N PRO A 340 -15.05 -1.64 -6.28
CA PRO A 340 -13.82 -2.09 -5.65
C PRO A 340 -12.97 -0.94 -5.13
N GLN A 341 -12.35 -1.15 -3.97
CA GLN A 341 -11.48 -0.18 -3.32
C GLN A 341 -10.07 -0.74 -3.23
N PHE A 342 -9.09 0.16 -3.28
CA PHE A 342 -7.67 -0.16 -3.24
C PHE A 342 -6.99 0.71 -2.21
N TYR A 343 -6.23 0.09 -1.32
CA TYR A 343 -5.46 0.77 -0.28
C TYR A 343 -4.03 0.27 -0.30
N SER A 344 -3.10 1.15 -0.08
CA SER A 344 -1.72 0.76 0.13
C SER A 344 -1.09 1.58 1.24
N THR A 345 -0.23 0.94 1.99
CA THR A 345 0.72 1.54 2.91
C THR A 345 2.13 1.22 2.43
N GLU A 346 3.12 1.53 3.21
CA GLU A 346 4.49 1.10 2.97
C GLU A 346 4.66 -0.42 3.12
N TYR A 347 3.83 -1.06 3.96
CA TYR A 347 3.98 -2.46 4.37
C TYR A 347 3.05 -3.44 3.65
N TYR A 348 1.90 -2.99 3.16
CA TYR A 348 0.93 -3.87 2.52
C TYR A 348 0.10 -3.17 1.44
N PHE A 349 -0.52 -4.00 0.60
CA PHE A 349 -1.51 -3.61 -0.40
C PHE A 349 -2.80 -4.39 -0.14
N LEU A 350 -3.93 -3.68 -0.05
CA LEU A 350 -5.26 -4.23 0.21
C LEU A 350 -6.19 -3.93 -0.95
N VAL A 351 -6.92 -4.95 -1.39
CA VAL A 351 -8.05 -4.81 -2.32
C VAL A 351 -9.32 -5.25 -1.64
N VAL A 352 -10.35 -4.43 -1.72
CA VAL A 352 -11.69 -4.70 -1.20
C VAL A 352 -12.65 -4.86 -2.36
N LEU A 353 -13.26 -6.02 -2.48
CA LEU A 353 -14.29 -6.33 -3.48
C LEU A 353 -15.65 -6.40 -2.77
N PRO A 354 -16.63 -5.52 -3.08
CA PRO A 354 -17.98 -5.59 -2.52
C PRO A 354 -18.69 -6.89 -2.91
N ASN A 355 -19.49 -7.45 -1.99
CA ASN A 355 -20.35 -8.58 -2.29
C ASN A 355 -21.54 -8.12 -3.15
N ARG A 356 -21.62 -8.61 -4.38
CA ARG A 356 -22.63 -8.23 -5.37
C ARG A 356 -24.06 -8.67 -5.02
N SER A 357 -24.21 -9.67 -4.16
CA SER A 357 -25.52 -10.13 -3.70
C SER A 357 -26.13 -9.25 -2.62
N VAL A 358 -25.30 -8.40 -1.99
CA VAL A 358 -25.70 -7.45 -0.93
C VAL A 358 -25.70 -6.02 -1.45
N ALA A 359 -24.88 -5.72 -2.46
CA ALA A 359 -24.77 -4.39 -3.04
C ALA A 359 -26.03 -4.02 -3.86
N GLU A 360 -26.55 -2.82 -3.66
CA GLU A 360 -27.66 -2.30 -4.46
C GLU A 360 -27.24 -2.08 -5.91
N PRO A 361 -28.09 -2.41 -6.91
CA PRO A 361 -27.80 -2.08 -8.30
C PRO A 361 -27.75 -0.55 -8.48
N ALA A 362 -26.84 -0.08 -9.34
CA ALA A 362 -26.77 1.32 -9.69
C ALA A 362 -28.10 1.74 -10.32
N GLN A 363 -28.75 2.79 -9.79
CA GLN A 363 -29.95 3.34 -10.38
C GLN A 363 -29.61 3.92 -11.76
N THR A 364 -30.02 3.25 -12.80
CA THR A 364 -30.02 3.80 -14.16
C THR A 364 -31.16 4.82 -14.21
N SER A 365 -30.86 6.11 -14.25
CA SER A 365 -31.80 7.14 -14.63
C SER A 365 -32.19 6.88 -16.09
N ILE A 366 -33.32 6.23 -16.29
CA ILE A 366 -33.96 6.18 -17.59
C ILE A 366 -34.72 7.48 -17.73
N ASP A 367 -34.17 8.44 -18.46
CA ASP A 367 -34.89 9.57 -19.00
C ASP A 367 -35.96 9.04 -19.96
N LEU A 368 -37.18 8.87 -19.46
CA LEU A 368 -38.35 8.66 -20.30
C LEU A 368 -38.80 10.03 -20.82
N PRO A 369 -39.07 10.18 -22.12
CA PRO A 369 -39.59 11.43 -22.66
C PRO A 369 -40.99 11.72 -22.10
N GLU A 370 -41.19 12.93 -21.63
CA GLU A 370 -42.48 13.45 -21.16
C GLU A 370 -43.56 13.30 -22.25
N THR A 371 -44.54 12.48 -22.02
CA THR A 371 -45.83 12.53 -22.72
C THR A 371 -46.80 13.31 -21.84
N GLN A 372 -47.13 14.50 -22.30
CA GLN A 372 -48.23 15.32 -21.72
C GLN A 372 -49.54 14.60 -21.81
N SER A 373 -50.23 14.42 -20.70
CA SER A 373 -51.71 14.51 -20.67
C SER A 373 -52.18 14.88 -19.25
N GLY A 374 -53.07 15.82 -19.20
CA GLY A 374 -53.46 16.56 -18.02
C GLY A 374 -54.56 15.91 -17.16
N TYR A 375 -54.94 16.68 -16.20
CA TYR A 375 -56.03 16.64 -15.22
C TYR A 375 -55.80 15.96 -13.87
N GLY A 376 -55.97 16.79 -12.83
CA GLY A 376 -56.39 16.36 -11.51
C GLY A 376 -55.68 17.01 -10.34
N LYS A 377 -56.17 18.18 -9.90
CA LYS A 377 -55.78 18.80 -8.61
C LYS A 377 -56.15 17.91 -7.43
N THR A 378 -55.25 17.72 -6.50
CA THR A 378 -55.59 17.67 -5.06
C THR A 378 -54.37 18.11 -4.26
N GLN A 379 -54.58 19.06 -3.37
CA GLN A 379 -53.64 19.59 -2.40
C GLN A 379 -53.35 18.56 -1.31
N LEU A 380 -52.12 18.48 -0.79
CA LEU A 380 -51.86 18.57 0.64
C LEU A 380 -50.37 18.45 0.98
N SER A 381 -49.95 19.46 1.72
CA SER A 381 -48.92 19.53 2.80
C SER A 381 -47.46 19.28 2.52
N ASP A 382 -46.77 20.38 2.70
CA ASP A 382 -45.33 20.54 2.95
C ASP A 382 -44.77 19.56 3.97
N GLN A 383 -43.75 18.81 3.55
CA GLN A 383 -42.63 18.52 4.43
C GLN A 383 -41.33 18.65 3.61
N LYS A 384 -40.61 19.71 3.92
CA LYS A 384 -39.24 19.94 3.51
C LYS A 384 -38.35 18.84 4.08
N THR A 385 -37.81 17.99 3.23
CA THR A 385 -36.65 17.16 3.58
C THR A 385 -35.50 17.63 2.70
N GLN A 386 -34.44 18.10 3.35
CA GLN A 386 -33.24 18.61 2.71
C GLN A 386 -32.48 17.45 2.04
N PRO A 387 -31.84 17.66 0.86
CA PRO A 387 -30.97 16.67 0.22
C PRO A 387 -29.58 16.82 0.81
N GLY A 388 -29.21 15.87 1.64
CA GLY A 388 -27.87 15.83 2.23
C GLY A 388 -27.63 14.53 2.95
N SER A 389 -27.16 13.50 2.25
CA SER A 389 -26.57 12.37 2.97
C SER A 389 -25.78 11.31 2.15
N GLU A 390 -25.87 11.24 0.83
CA GLU A 390 -25.19 10.13 0.12
C GLU A 390 -23.68 10.26 0.01
N LYS A 391 -23.15 11.47 -0.15
CA LYS A 391 -21.70 11.71 -0.14
C LYS A 391 -21.07 11.54 1.26
N THR A 392 -21.85 11.83 2.29
CA THR A 392 -21.42 11.71 3.68
C THR A 392 -21.34 10.24 4.14
N GLN A 393 -22.24 9.37 3.67
CA GLN A 393 -22.24 7.95 4.04
C GLN A 393 -21.08 7.15 3.40
N LEU A 394 -20.67 7.48 2.18
CA LEU A 394 -19.49 6.85 1.55
C LEU A 394 -18.18 7.34 2.20
N ALA A 395 -18.09 8.63 2.54
CA ALA A 395 -16.95 9.17 3.28
C ALA A 395 -16.87 8.57 4.69
N ASP A 396 -18.00 8.41 5.38
CA ASP A 396 -18.07 7.81 6.71
C ASP A 396 -17.73 6.30 6.69
N ARG A 397 -18.03 5.58 5.62
CA ARG A 397 -17.72 4.15 5.50
C ARG A 397 -16.24 3.91 5.19
N ASN A 398 -15.65 4.70 4.30
CA ASN A 398 -14.21 4.70 4.05
C ASN A 398 -13.43 5.13 5.28
N ALA A 399 -13.94 6.13 6.02
CA ALA A 399 -13.38 6.54 7.29
C ALA A 399 -13.41 5.45 8.37
N ARG A 400 -14.38 4.52 8.35
CA ARG A 400 -14.46 3.42 9.35
C ARG A 400 -13.44 2.31 9.12
N ILE A 401 -13.13 1.94 7.88
CA ILE A 401 -12.11 0.91 7.56
C ILE A 401 -10.71 1.43 7.91
N ASP A 402 -10.39 2.67 7.53
CA ASP A 402 -9.16 3.35 7.96
C ASP A 402 -9.12 3.58 9.48
N GLN A 403 -10.30 3.85 10.09
CA GLN A 403 -10.41 4.14 11.51
C GLN A 403 -10.05 2.97 12.43
N ASP A 404 -10.41 1.75 12.10
CA ASP A 404 -10.15 0.59 12.98
C ASP A 404 -8.69 0.14 12.90
N TRP A 405 -8.07 0.20 11.72
CA TRP A 405 -6.64 -0.07 11.58
C TRP A 405 -5.78 1.01 12.24
N GLU A 406 -6.10 2.27 12.01
CA GLU A 406 -5.40 3.41 12.60
C GLU A 406 -5.49 3.36 14.13
N LEU A 407 -6.63 2.94 14.67
CA LEU A 407 -6.84 2.73 16.08
C LEU A 407 -6.00 1.58 16.63
N SER A 408 -5.92 0.45 15.93
CA SER A 408 -5.10 -0.69 16.30
C SER A 408 -3.62 -0.33 16.30
N TYR A 409 -3.15 0.29 15.23
CA TYR A 409 -1.77 0.77 15.10
C TYR A 409 -1.42 1.81 16.18
N PHE A 410 -2.30 2.80 16.40
CA PHE A 410 -2.11 3.79 17.46
C PHE A 410 -2.01 3.12 18.84
N ARG A 411 -2.84 2.12 19.12
CA ARG A 411 -2.81 1.36 20.37
C ARG A 411 -1.49 0.62 20.55
N ASP A 412 -0.97 -0.01 19.52
CA ASP A 412 0.29 -0.74 19.55
C ASP A 412 1.48 0.21 19.75
N VAL A 413 1.52 1.34 19.05
CA VAL A 413 2.53 2.40 19.23
C VAL A 413 2.44 2.99 20.63
N LEU A 414 1.24 3.29 21.13
CA LEU A 414 1.02 3.82 22.46
C LEU A 414 1.57 2.86 23.52
N LEU A 415 1.24 1.58 23.46
CA LEU A 415 1.69 0.58 24.42
C LEU A 415 3.20 0.34 24.36
N LYS A 416 3.79 0.37 23.17
CA LYS A 416 5.20 0.05 22.96
C LYS A 416 6.16 1.19 23.29
N TYR A 417 5.79 2.43 22.98
CA TYR A 417 6.72 3.56 22.99
C TYR A 417 6.34 4.72 23.92
N ARG A 418 5.06 4.94 24.21
CA ARG A 418 4.57 6.16 24.89
C ARG A 418 3.72 5.88 26.13
N GLY A 419 3.28 4.66 26.32
CA GLY A 419 2.37 4.24 27.40
C GLY A 419 3.04 3.72 28.64
N ASP A 420 4.37 3.56 28.67
CA ASP A 420 5.09 2.99 29.80
C ASP A 420 4.88 3.82 31.08
N GLY A 421 4.50 3.13 32.17
CA GLY A 421 4.19 3.76 33.47
C GLY A 421 2.84 4.51 33.53
N LEU A 422 2.01 4.51 32.47
CA LEU A 422 0.65 5.04 32.53
C LEU A 422 -0.31 4.01 33.19
N ARG A 423 -1.27 4.53 33.97
CA ARG A 423 -2.35 3.68 34.51
C ARG A 423 -3.28 3.22 33.41
N GLN A 424 -3.77 1.98 33.46
CA GLN A 424 -4.66 1.39 32.46
C GLN A 424 -5.85 2.31 32.10
N ARG A 425 -6.49 2.92 33.08
CA ARG A 425 -7.58 3.89 32.86
C ARG A 425 -7.18 5.10 32.01
N THR A 426 -5.93 5.53 32.08
CA THR A 426 -5.41 6.64 31.29
C THR A 426 -5.18 6.18 29.86
N LEU A 427 -4.62 4.99 29.66
CA LEU A 427 -4.45 4.36 28.35
C LEU A 427 -5.79 4.17 27.64
N ASP A 428 -6.80 3.65 28.31
CA ASP A 428 -8.15 3.47 27.78
C ASP A 428 -8.78 4.80 27.33
N ARG A 429 -8.57 5.87 28.10
CA ARG A 429 -9.03 7.22 27.73
C ARG A 429 -8.31 7.79 26.52
N ILE A 430 -7.00 7.56 26.40
CA ILE A 430 -6.21 8.00 25.24
C ILE A 430 -6.71 7.28 23.98
N VAL A 431 -6.90 5.96 24.05
CA VAL A 431 -7.44 5.15 22.95
C VAL A 431 -8.85 5.61 22.57
N LEU A 432 -9.73 5.89 23.53
CA LEU A 432 -11.08 6.40 23.29
C LEU A 432 -11.06 7.79 22.66
N LEU A 433 -10.17 8.69 23.09
CA LEU A 433 -10.01 10.01 22.49
C LEU A 433 -9.52 9.89 21.05
N PHE A 434 -8.54 9.01 20.80
CA PHE A 434 -8.04 8.74 19.46
C PHE A 434 -9.11 8.12 18.55
N SER A 435 -9.94 7.23 19.05
CA SER A 435 -11.06 6.65 18.28
C SER A 435 -12.02 7.71 17.73
N LYS A 436 -12.13 8.84 18.42
CA LYS A 436 -13.03 9.93 18.04
C LYS A 436 -12.38 11.00 17.15
N TYR A 437 -11.10 11.35 17.40
CA TYR A 437 -10.48 12.53 16.78
C TYR A 437 -9.32 12.20 15.83
N ARG A 438 -8.71 11.02 15.87
CA ARG A 438 -7.65 10.60 14.93
C ARG A 438 -6.50 11.63 14.79
N TYR A 439 -5.55 11.37 13.91
CA TYR A 439 -4.39 12.27 13.68
C TYR A 439 -4.74 13.61 13.01
N ASN A 440 -5.78 13.64 12.20
CA ASN A 440 -6.09 14.79 11.34
C ASN A 440 -7.17 15.72 11.88
N TYR A 441 -7.68 15.47 13.10
CA TYR A 441 -8.76 16.26 13.69
C TYR A 441 -8.30 16.96 14.95
N HIS A 442 -8.67 18.24 15.04
CA HIS A 442 -8.40 19.04 16.21
C HIS A 442 -9.48 18.88 17.25
N PHE A 443 -9.09 18.96 18.51
CA PHE A 443 -9.99 18.93 19.67
C PHE A 443 -9.52 19.90 20.73
N ASN A 444 -10.41 20.26 21.62
CA ASN A 444 -10.14 21.21 22.69
C ASN A 444 -10.42 20.61 24.08
N ARG A 445 -10.09 21.36 25.12
CA ARG A 445 -10.30 20.95 26.52
C ARG A 445 -11.76 20.59 26.81
N ARG A 446 -12.74 21.33 26.26
CA ARG A 446 -14.16 21.06 26.43
C ARG A 446 -14.56 19.73 25.82
N ASN A 447 -14.07 19.42 24.64
CA ASN A 447 -14.30 18.12 23.98
C ASN A 447 -13.83 16.93 24.83
N ILE A 448 -12.70 17.07 25.51
CA ILE A 448 -12.15 16.04 26.40
C ILE A 448 -12.98 15.95 27.68
N ALA A 449 -13.36 17.10 28.26
CA ALA A 449 -14.19 17.14 29.46
C ALA A 449 -15.55 16.47 29.22
N ASP A 450 -16.19 16.75 28.10
CA ASP A 450 -17.47 16.16 27.69
C ASP A 450 -17.34 14.66 27.41
N LEU A 451 -16.31 14.25 26.68
CA LEU A 451 -16.09 12.84 26.32
C LEU A 451 -15.86 11.95 27.55
N PHE A 452 -15.16 12.44 28.54
CA PHE A 452 -14.82 11.66 29.76
C PHE A 452 -15.71 11.98 30.97
N SER A 453 -16.67 12.88 30.80
CA SER A 453 -17.53 13.37 31.89
C SER A 453 -16.72 13.85 33.11
N ILE A 454 -15.71 14.69 32.87
CA ILE A 454 -14.81 15.25 33.88
C ILE A 454 -14.83 16.77 33.86
N THR A 455 -14.32 17.38 34.92
CA THR A 455 -14.23 18.85 35.00
C THR A 455 -13.17 19.38 34.02
N PRO A 456 -13.28 20.65 33.52
CA PRO A 456 -12.26 21.26 32.68
C PRO A 456 -10.85 21.25 33.28
N ASN A 457 -10.73 21.34 34.61
CA ASN A 457 -9.46 21.23 35.31
C ASN A 457 -8.90 19.80 35.24
N GLY A 458 -9.75 18.79 35.37
CA GLY A 458 -9.37 17.38 35.17
C GLY A 458 -8.91 17.09 33.71
N ALA A 459 -9.57 17.71 32.73
CA ALA A 459 -9.14 17.64 31.33
C ALA A 459 -7.76 18.27 31.13
N SER A 460 -7.44 19.38 31.78
CA SER A 460 -6.11 20.01 31.70
C SER A 460 -5.00 19.09 32.21
N GLY A 461 -5.21 18.39 33.32
CA GLY A 461 -4.24 17.42 33.85
C GLY A 461 -4.00 16.26 32.88
N PHE A 462 -5.07 15.74 32.27
CA PHE A 462 -4.97 14.70 31.23
C PHE A 462 -4.20 15.18 29.98
N ILE A 463 -4.51 16.40 29.50
CA ILE A 463 -3.82 17.01 28.35
C ILE A 463 -2.32 17.15 28.64
N ASN A 464 -1.93 17.69 29.80
CA ASN A 464 -0.52 17.84 30.17
C ASN A 464 0.21 16.50 30.17
N THR A 465 -0.40 15.46 30.74
CA THR A 465 0.16 14.10 30.72
C THR A 465 0.37 13.58 29.31
N CYS A 466 -0.56 13.86 28.39
CA CYS A 466 -0.44 13.43 27.00
C CYS A 466 0.62 14.24 26.23
N ILE A 467 0.78 15.54 26.52
CA ILE A 467 1.81 16.40 25.90
C ILE A 467 3.21 15.98 26.39
N GLU A 468 3.39 15.77 27.70
CA GLU A 468 4.66 15.33 28.29
C GLU A 468 5.19 14.01 27.72
N ARG A 469 4.32 13.23 27.07
CA ARG A 469 4.63 11.93 26.47
C ARG A 469 4.56 11.93 24.95
N ASP A 470 4.50 13.09 24.32
CA ASP A 470 4.40 13.27 22.88
C ASP A 470 3.22 12.49 22.24
N ILE A 471 2.12 12.31 22.97
CA ILE A 471 0.91 11.66 22.46
C ILE A 471 0.04 12.65 21.73
N ILE A 472 -0.07 13.87 22.25
CA ILE A 472 -0.77 15.00 21.62
C ILE A 472 0.11 16.23 21.60
N GLU A 473 -0.11 17.10 20.64
CA GLU A 473 0.56 18.39 20.52
C GLU A 473 -0.44 19.55 20.56
N LYS A 474 0.04 20.70 20.98
CA LYS A 474 -0.74 21.93 21.03
C LYS A 474 -0.55 22.72 19.76
N ILE A 475 -1.62 22.91 18.99
CA ILE A 475 -1.62 23.67 17.73
C ILE A 475 -1.81 25.16 17.97
N LYS A 476 -2.79 25.53 18.82
CA LYS A 476 -3.11 26.91 19.21
C LYS A 476 -3.59 26.95 20.66
N THR A 477 -4.02 28.14 21.13
CA THR A 477 -4.63 28.28 22.44
C THR A 477 -5.87 27.42 22.53
N ASP A 478 -5.83 26.40 23.44
CA ASP A 478 -6.92 25.42 23.67
C ASP A 478 -7.33 24.59 22.45
N GLU A 479 -6.38 24.34 21.53
CA GLU A 479 -6.55 23.47 20.37
C GLU A 479 -5.40 22.46 20.26
N TYR A 480 -5.72 21.17 20.16
CA TYR A 480 -4.79 20.04 20.23
C TYR A 480 -5.06 19.05 19.11
N CYS A 481 -4.04 18.30 18.68
CA CYS A 481 -4.17 17.13 17.83
C CYS A 481 -3.27 15.99 18.32
N PHE A 482 -3.48 14.78 17.80
CA PHE A 482 -2.57 13.67 18.09
C PHE A 482 -1.27 13.84 17.31
N CYS A 483 -0.14 13.58 17.99
CA CYS A 483 1.16 13.51 17.33
C CYS A 483 1.19 12.34 16.36
N SER A 484 1.55 12.58 15.12
CA SER A 484 1.78 11.50 14.15
C SER A 484 2.91 10.58 14.68
N PRO A 485 2.80 9.25 14.52
CA PRO A 485 3.86 8.33 14.91
C PRO A 485 5.19 8.56 14.19
N ASN A 486 5.18 9.41 13.18
CA ASN A 486 6.34 9.77 12.35
C ASN A 486 6.94 11.16 12.68
N GLN A 487 6.55 11.75 13.79
CA GLN A 487 7.18 12.96 14.34
C GLN A 487 8.13 12.66 15.47
#